data_5fd95c84a5edebea5b942f6674453b56
#
_entry.id   5fd95c84a5edebea5b942f6674453b56
#
_cell.length_a   1.000
_cell.length_b   1.000
_cell.length_c   1.000
_cell.angle_alpha   90.00
_cell.angle_beta   90.00
_cell.angle_gamma   90.00
#
_symmetry.space_group_name_H-M   'P 1'
#
loop_
_entity.id
_entity.type
_entity.pdbx_description
1 polymer ?
#
loop_
_entity_poly.entity_id
_entity_poly.type
_entity_poly.pdbx_seq_one_letter_code
_entity_poly.pdbx_strand_id
1 'polypeptide(L)'
;LFTSFSLMNLATSMALTSHGYMGNNYMMMMCAMTMLYSMSLWFKDMMAESTYLGDHTLAVKKGLMQGFLLFVVSEMLMFVSLFWAYLHSALNPSVELGMQWPPAGMEAMSAAELPLLNTMMLLASGVTITFAHHALINGNRKNTLYGFLYSTLLMVMFVGCQGLEYKFAPFTISDSVYGSTFFSATGLHGLHMIMLAVM
;
A
#
# COMPACT_ATOMS: atom_id res chain seq x y z
N LEU A 1 8.37 19.79 -8.75
CA LEU A 1 8.05 19.96 -10.17
C LEU A 1 8.37 18.69 -10.95
N PHE A 2 9.59 18.13 -10.84
CA PHE A 2 10.01 16.95 -11.58
C PHE A 2 9.17 15.71 -11.21
N THR A 3 8.89 15.50 -9.93
CA THR A 3 8.03 14.43 -9.43
C THR A 3 6.60 14.56 -9.95
N SER A 4 6.06 15.78 -10.00
CA SER A 4 4.70 16.04 -10.53
C SER A 4 4.59 15.71 -12.02
N PHE A 5 5.62 16.05 -12.83
CA PHE A 5 5.68 15.65 -14.23
C PHE A 5 5.78 14.14 -14.41
N SER A 6 6.61 13.49 -13.59
CA SER A 6 6.73 12.03 -13.64
C SER A 6 5.42 11.33 -13.30
N LEU A 7 4.68 11.83 -12.30
CA LEU A 7 3.37 11.31 -11.91
C LEU A 7 2.33 11.52 -13.03
N MET A 8 2.29 12.71 -13.63
CA MET A 8 1.40 13.00 -14.75
C MET A 8 1.65 12.06 -15.92
N ASN A 9 2.92 11.89 -16.31
CA ASN A 9 3.28 10.98 -17.40
C ASN A 9 2.95 9.51 -17.07
N LEU A 10 3.11 9.10 -15.81
CA LEU A 10 2.72 7.76 -15.36
C LEU A 10 1.21 7.55 -15.48
N ALA A 11 0.40 8.49 -15.00
CA ALA A 11 -1.05 8.43 -15.11
C ALA A 11 -1.54 8.42 -16.57
N THR A 12 -0.93 9.25 -17.42
CA THR A 12 -1.23 9.29 -18.86
C THR A 12 -0.86 7.97 -19.55
N SER A 13 0.31 7.41 -19.23
CA SER A 13 0.74 6.12 -19.80
C SER A 13 -0.13 4.95 -19.33
N MET A 14 -0.58 4.95 -18.07
CA MET A 14 -1.56 3.97 -17.59
C MET A 14 -2.88 4.05 -18.37
N ALA A 15 -3.41 5.24 -18.56
CA ALA A 15 -4.64 5.45 -19.33
C ALA A 15 -4.48 4.95 -20.78
N LEU A 16 -3.40 5.32 -21.46
CA LEU A 16 -3.12 4.88 -22.84
C LEU A 16 -2.98 3.35 -22.93
N THR A 17 -2.30 2.72 -21.96
CA THR A 17 -2.18 1.25 -21.89
C THR A 17 -3.55 0.60 -21.75
N SER A 18 -4.41 1.14 -20.88
CA SER A 18 -5.78 0.64 -20.66
C SER A 18 -6.65 0.77 -21.90
N HIS A 19 -6.38 1.76 -22.77
CA HIS A 19 -7.05 1.93 -24.06
C HIS A 19 -6.43 1.10 -25.20
N GLY A 20 -5.47 0.23 -24.92
CA GLY A 20 -4.93 -0.74 -25.89
C GLY A 20 -3.85 -0.19 -26.82
N TYR A 21 -3.26 0.97 -26.55
CA TYR A 21 -2.15 1.50 -27.35
C TYR A 21 -0.90 0.62 -27.16
N MET A 22 -0.49 -0.04 -28.26
CA MET A 22 0.67 -0.92 -28.27
C MET A 22 1.99 -0.14 -28.04
N GLY A 23 2.90 -0.73 -27.28
CA GLY A 23 4.23 -0.14 -27.00
C GLY A 23 4.25 0.80 -25.79
N ASN A 24 3.11 1.17 -25.23
CA ASN A 24 3.04 2.11 -24.13
C ASN A 24 3.49 1.49 -22.78
N ASN A 25 3.60 0.16 -22.69
CA ASN A 25 4.13 -0.53 -21.50
C ASN A 25 5.56 -0.10 -21.16
N TYR A 26 6.42 0.10 -22.17
CA TYR A 26 7.79 0.61 -21.95
C TYR A 26 7.77 2.04 -21.41
N MET A 27 6.88 2.88 -21.94
CA MET A 27 6.68 4.25 -21.47
C MET A 27 6.23 4.26 -20.00
N MET A 28 5.30 3.40 -19.64
CA MET A 28 4.83 3.24 -18.25
C MET A 28 5.98 2.83 -17.30
N MET A 29 6.80 1.86 -17.70
CA MET A 29 7.97 1.47 -16.92
C MET A 29 8.97 2.61 -16.75
N MET A 30 9.27 3.34 -17.82
CA MET A 30 10.18 4.50 -17.78
C MET A 30 9.63 5.60 -16.88
N CYS A 31 8.33 5.88 -16.93
CA CYS A 31 7.68 6.87 -16.08
C CYS A 31 7.69 6.44 -14.60
N ALA A 32 7.48 5.17 -14.31
CA ALA A 32 7.58 4.63 -12.96
C ALA A 32 9.01 4.78 -12.40
N MET A 33 10.02 4.44 -13.19
CA MET A 33 11.43 4.58 -12.78
C MET A 33 11.83 6.04 -12.56
N THR A 34 11.39 6.95 -13.44
CA THR A 34 11.67 8.39 -13.27
C THR A 34 10.94 8.97 -12.06
N MET A 35 9.75 8.48 -11.74
CA MET A 35 9.02 8.86 -10.53
C MET A 35 9.77 8.40 -9.27
N LEU A 36 10.18 7.14 -9.20
CA LEU A 36 10.96 6.61 -8.07
C LEU A 36 12.27 7.37 -7.88
N TYR A 37 12.98 7.65 -8.97
CA TYR A 37 14.22 8.43 -8.94
C TYR A 37 13.98 9.85 -8.41
N SER A 38 12.97 10.56 -8.91
CA SER A 38 12.66 11.93 -8.47
C SER A 38 12.22 11.98 -7.01
N MET A 39 11.47 10.99 -6.54
CA MET A 39 11.10 10.87 -5.12
C MET A 39 12.34 10.62 -4.24
N SER A 40 13.24 9.76 -4.68
CA SER A 40 14.50 9.49 -3.96
C SER A 40 15.36 10.76 -3.80
N LEU A 41 15.44 11.59 -4.84
CA LEU A 41 16.14 12.88 -4.77
C LEU A 41 15.43 13.83 -3.80
N TRP A 42 14.12 13.89 -3.82
CA TRP A 42 13.35 14.72 -2.91
C TRP A 42 13.57 14.31 -1.45
N PHE A 43 13.47 13.03 -1.14
CA PHE A 43 13.74 12.53 0.22
C PHE A 43 15.19 12.77 0.66
N LYS A 44 16.17 12.65 -0.25
CA LYS A 44 17.57 13.00 0.00
C LYS A 44 17.69 14.47 0.41
N ASP A 45 17.04 15.38 -0.31
CA ASP A 45 17.07 16.81 0.00
C ASP A 45 16.43 17.09 1.37
N MET A 46 15.27 16.47 1.66
CA MET A 46 14.62 16.59 2.98
C MET A 46 15.52 16.09 4.12
N MET A 47 16.25 14.99 3.93
CA MET A 47 17.20 14.47 4.90
C MET A 47 18.36 15.44 5.10
N ALA A 48 18.89 16.02 4.03
CA ALA A 48 19.98 17.01 4.11
C ALA A 48 19.55 18.29 4.84
N GLU A 49 18.36 18.80 4.55
CA GLU A 49 17.77 19.96 5.23
C GLU A 49 17.59 19.72 6.74
N SER A 50 17.17 18.52 7.12
CA SER A 50 16.93 18.18 8.52
C SER A 50 18.21 17.93 9.32
N THR A 51 19.25 17.36 8.70
CA THR A 51 20.46 16.88 9.40
C THR A 51 21.64 17.82 9.27
N TYR A 52 21.90 18.36 8.06
CA TYR A 52 23.12 19.17 7.79
C TYR A 52 22.85 20.67 7.77
N LEU A 53 21.71 21.09 7.21
CA LEU A 53 21.41 22.51 7.03
C LEU A 53 20.69 23.13 8.23
N GLY A 54 20.05 22.33 9.07
CA GLY A 54 19.34 22.81 10.26
C GLY A 54 18.06 23.60 9.95
N ASP A 55 17.51 23.45 8.74
CA ASP A 55 16.31 24.18 8.28
C ASP A 55 15.02 23.68 8.94
N HIS A 56 15.06 22.51 9.60
CA HIS A 56 13.92 21.97 10.33
C HIS A 56 13.80 22.61 11.72
N THR A 57 13.35 23.88 11.75
CA THR A 57 13.03 24.59 12.99
C THR A 57 11.86 23.93 13.73
N LEU A 58 11.64 24.31 14.99
CA LEU A 58 10.53 23.76 15.79
C LEU A 58 9.16 23.98 15.13
N ALA A 59 8.95 25.12 14.48
CA ALA A 59 7.72 25.42 13.74
C ALA A 59 7.55 24.50 12.54
N VAL A 60 8.62 24.25 11.76
CA VAL A 60 8.62 23.33 10.62
C VAL A 60 8.32 21.90 11.06
N LYS A 61 8.95 21.42 12.14
CA LYS A 61 8.68 20.08 12.71
C LYS A 61 7.23 19.90 13.12
N LYS A 62 6.62 20.91 13.76
CA LYS A 62 5.19 20.87 14.11
C LYS A 62 4.31 20.83 12.86
N GLY A 63 4.64 21.64 11.84
CA GLY A 63 3.93 21.63 10.57
C GLY A 63 4.00 20.28 9.85
N LEU A 64 5.19 19.66 9.79
CA LEU A 64 5.38 18.34 9.20
C LEU A 64 4.59 17.24 9.94
N MET A 65 4.58 17.27 11.27
CA MET A 65 3.81 16.33 12.08
C MET A 65 2.29 16.49 11.83
N GLN A 66 1.80 17.71 11.73
CA GLN A 66 0.41 18.00 11.43
C GLN A 66 0.04 17.57 10.01
N GLY A 67 0.91 17.81 9.04
CA GLY A 67 0.76 17.33 7.66
C GLY A 67 0.72 15.80 7.58
N PHE A 68 1.60 15.11 8.32
CA PHE A 68 1.57 13.64 8.39
C PHE A 68 0.28 13.11 9.00
N LEU A 69 -0.22 13.73 10.08
CA LEU A 69 -1.50 13.35 10.67
C LEU A 69 -2.66 13.50 9.67
N LEU A 70 -2.71 14.60 8.93
CA LEU A 70 -3.73 14.80 7.89
C LEU A 70 -3.59 13.79 6.75
N PHE A 71 -2.38 13.43 6.37
CA PHE A 71 -2.12 12.36 5.42
C PHE A 71 -2.69 11.03 5.90
N VAL A 72 -2.42 10.62 7.15
CA VAL A 72 -2.97 9.39 7.72
C VAL A 72 -4.50 9.40 7.76
N VAL A 73 -5.11 10.55 8.08
CA VAL A 73 -6.58 10.70 8.04
C VAL A 73 -7.11 10.52 6.62
N SER A 74 -6.45 11.08 5.60
CA SER A 74 -6.86 10.92 4.20
C SER A 74 -6.78 9.46 3.73
N GLU A 75 -5.72 8.74 4.12
CA GLU A 75 -5.57 7.31 3.84
C GLU A 75 -6.66 6.47 4.53
N MET A 76 -6.97 6.78 5.77
CA MET A 76 -8.09 6.16 6.49
C MET A 76 -9.42 6.37 5.76
N LEU A 77 -9.71 7.57 5.29
CA LEU A 77 -10.94 7.87 4.54
C LEU A 77 -11.01 7.12 3.21
N MET A 78 -9.88 6.90 2.56
CA MET A 78 -9.80 6.10 1.34
C MET A 78 -10.20 4.64 1.62
N PHE A 79 -9.70 4.02 2.70
CA PHE A 79 -10.15 2.67 3.11
C PHE A 79 -11.63 2.65 3.51
N VAL A 80 -12.11 3.66 4.24
CA VAL A 80 -13.53 3.79 4.59
C VAL A 80 -14.41 3.79 3.35
N SER A 81 -14.01 4.47 2.28
CA SER A 81 -14.77 4.48 1.02
C SER A 81 -14.85 3.10 0.35
N LEU A 82 -13.76 2.32 0.38
CA LEU A 82 -13.73 0.96 -0.15
C LEU A 82 -14.59 -0.01 0.68
N PHE A 83 -14.50 0.08 2.01
CA PHE A 83 -15.37 -0.69 2.89
C PHE A 83 -16.84 -0.29 2.76
N TRP A 84 -17.12 0.99 2.55
CA TRP A 84 -18.48 1.43 2.26
C TRP A 84 -19.00 0.81 0.97
N ALA A 85 -18.25 0.83 -0.11
CA ALA A 85 -18.64 0.20 -1.36
C ALA A 85 -18.90 -1.32 -1.19
N TYR A 86 -18.05 -2.01 -0.44
CA TYR A 86 -18.21 -3.42 -0.11
C TYR A 86 -19.50 -3.66 0.70
N LEU A 87 -19.68 -2.96 1.81
CA LEU A 87 -20.85 -3.12 2.69
C LEU A 87 -22.15 -2.70 2.03
N HIS A 88 -22.15 -1.66 1.20
CA HIS A 88 -23.31 -1.23 0.42
C HIS A 88 -23.82 -2.37 -0.47
N SER A 89 -22.93 -3.09 -1.11
CA SER A 89 -23.29 -4.22 -1.99
C SER A 89 -23.59 -5.51 -1.22
N ALA A 90 -22.91 -5.73 -0.10
CA ALA A 90 -23.06 -6.93 0.72
C ALA A 90 -24.35 -6.94 1.53
N LEU A 91 -24.75 -5.79 2.08
CA LEU A 91 -25.92 -5.69 2.96
C LEU A 91 -27.26 -5.67 2.20
N ASN A 92 -27.24 -5.27 0.93
CA ASN A 92 -28.42 -5.29 0.05
C ASN A 92 -28.05 -5.79 -1.34
N PRO A 93 -27.80 -7.11 -1.49
CA PRO A 93 -27.42 -7.68 -2.78
C PRO A 93 -28.51 -7.47 -3.83
N SER A 94 -28.13 -7.00 -5.03
CA SER A 94 -29.07 -6.79 -6.13
C SER A 94 -29.56 -8.12 -6.72
N VAL A 95 -30.64 -8.04 -7.51
CA VAL A 95 -31.21 -9.22 -8.19
C VAL A 95 -30.19 -9.83 -9.15
N GLU A 96 -29.39 -9.01 -9.82
CA GLU A 96 -28.33 -9.44 -10.75
C GLU A 96 -27.24 -10.26 -10.07
N LEU A 97 -27.06 -10.10 -8.77
CA LEU A 97 -26.10 -10.88 -7.95
C LEU A 97 -26.72 -12.13 -7.33
N GLY A 98 -27.99 -12.44 -7.67
CA GLY A 98 -28.72 -13.58 -7.12
C GLY A 98 -29.30 -13.35 -5.72
N MET A 99 -29.45 -12.10 -5.26
CA MET A 99 -29.95 -11.70 -3.93
C MET A 99 -29.19 -12.33 -2.76
N GLN A 100 -27.95 -12.72 -2.96
CA GLN A 100 -27.10 -13.33 -1.92
C GLN A 100 -25.68 -12.78 -1.96
N TRP A 101 -24.97 -12.92 -0.85
CA TRP A 101 -23.59 -12.52 -0.72
C TRP A 101 -22.76 -13.63 -0.06
N PRO A 102 -21.62 -14.07 -0.63
CA PRO A 102 -21.09 -13.71 -1.96
C PRO A 102 -22.06 -13.98 -3.11
N PRO A 103 -21.89 -13.31 -4.29
CA PRO A 103 -22.76 -13.51 -5.45
C PRO A 103 -22.87 -14.98 -5.87
N ALA A 104 -24.01 -15.35 -6.46
CA ALA A 104 -24.25 -16.71 -6.91
C ALA A 104 -23.15 -17.18 -7.89
N GLY A 105 -22.61 -18.38 -7.65
CA GLY A 105 -21.54 -18.96 -8.47
C GLY A 105 -20.12 -18.52 -8.13
N MET A 106 -19.93 -17.66 -7.13
CA MET A 106 -18.61 -17.28 -6.62
C MET A 106 -18.22 -18.10 -5.39
N GLU A 107 -17.01 -18.64 -5.41
CA GLU A 107 -16.40 -19.29 -4.25
C GLU A 107 -15.52 -18.26 -3.53
N ALA A 108 -15.87 -17.93 -2.28
CA ALA A 108 -15.04 -17.08 -1.43
C ALA A 108 -13.80 -17.84 -0.98
N MET A 109 -12.67 -17.14 -0.87
CA MET A 109 -11.45 -17.73 -0.31
C MET A 109 -11.62 -18.06 1.17
N SER A 110 -11.03 -19.19 1.60
CA SER A 110 -11.05 -19.60 3.01
C SER A 110 -10.21 -18.64 3.84
N ALA A 111 -10.83 -17.97 4.81
CA ALA A 111 -10.13 -17.06 5.72
C ALA A 111 -9.13 -17.77 6.65
N ALA A 112 -9.29 -19.08 6.88
CA ALA A 112 -8.47 -19.85 7.80
C ALA A 112 -7.16 -20.39 7.19
N GLU A 113 -6.94 -20.18 5.90
CA GLU A 113 -5.74 -20.62 5.18
C GLU A 113 -4.68 -19.52 5.08
N LEU A 114 -4.26 -19.19 3.85
CA LEU A 114 -3.26 -18.14 3.59
C LEU A 114 -3.60 -16.78 4.20
N PRO A 115 -4.86 -16.31 4.20
CA PRO A 115 -5.17 -15.01 4.82
C PRO A 115 -4.90 -14.96 6.32
N LEU A 116 -5.13 -16.06 7.05
CA LEU A 116 -4.79 -16.13 8.48
C LEU A 116 -3.27 -16.06 8.69
N LEU A 117 -2.48 -16.78 7.89
CA LEU A 117 -1.01 -16.72 7.95
C LEU A 117 -0.52 -15.29 7.67
N ASN A 118 -1.09 -14.61 6.67
CA ASN A 118 -0.79 -13.22 6.35
C ASN A 118 -1.05 -12.29 7.53
N THR A 119 -2.16 -12.48 8.22
CA THR A 119 -2.51 -11.70 9.43
C THR A 119 -1.49 -11.94 10.55
N MET A 120 -1.07 -13.19 10.78
CA MET A 120 -0.08 -13.53 11.79
C MET A 120 1.28 -12.90 11.49
N MET A 121 1.72 -12.89 10.23
CA MET A 121 2.97 -12.23 9.82
C MET A 121 2.93 -10.72 10.05
N LEU A 122 1.82 -10.06 9.75
CA LEU A 122 1.67 -8.62 9.98
C LEU A 122 1.62 -8.26 11.47
N LEU A 123 0.93 -9.05 12.29
CA LEU A 123 0.93 -8.85 13.75
C LEU A 123 2.35 -9.03 14.32
N ALA A 124 3.09 -10.04 13.87
CA ALA A 124 4.48 -10.23 14.26
C ALA A 124 5.38 -9.07 13.81
N SER A 125 5.16 -8.52 12.60
CA SER A 125 5.90 -7.35 12.12
C SER A 125 5.61 -6.10 12.97
N GLY A 126 4.38 -5.94 13.45
CA GLY A 126 3.99 -4.89 14.39
C GLY A 126 4.76 -4.97 15.72
N VAL A 127 4.96 -6.17 16.24
CA VAL A 127 5.76 -6.39 17.47
C VAL A 127 7.23 -6.01 17.22
N THR A 128 7.82 -6.46 16.11
CA THR A 128 9.22 -6.18 15.80
C THR A 128 9.49 -4.70 15.52
N ILE A 129 8.58 -3.99 14.86
CA ILE A 129 8.73 -2.55 14.63
C ILE A 129 8.58 -1.75 15.93
N THR A 130 7.67 -2.16 16.81
CA THR A 130 7.52 -1.55 18.14
C THR A 130 8.79 -1.72 18.98
N PHE A 131 9.36 -2.91 18.96
CA PHE A 131 10.65 -3.19 19.61
C PHE A 131 11.77 -2.30 19.03
N ALA A 132 11.85 -2.16 17.70
CA ALA A 132 12.82 -1.29 17.04
C ALA A 132 12.67 0.17 17.46
N HIS A 133 11.43 0.66 17.55
CA HIS A 133 11.12 2.03 17.95
C HIS A 133 11.57 2.32 19.40
N HIS A 134 11.26 1.42 20.35
CA HIS A 134 11.72 1.57 21.71
C HIS A 134 13.24 1.47 21.84
N ALA A 135 13.88 0.58 21.07
CA ALA A 135 15.34 0.50 21.02
C ALA A 135 15.98 1.80 20.47
N LEU A 136 15.33 2.42 19.48
CA LEU A 136 15.78 3.71 18.92
C LEU A 136 15.72 4.83 19.96
N ILE A 137 14.61 4.94 20.70
CA ILE A 137 14.45 5.93 21.78
C ILE A 137 15.53 5.74 22.86
N ASN A 138 15.87 4.50 23.18
CA ASN A 138 16.89 4.15 24.17
C ASN A 138 18.33 4.26 23.62
N GLY A 139 18.52 4.69 22.37
CA GLY A 139 19.84 4.85 21.74
C GLY A 139 20.56 3.52 21.40
N ASN A 140 19.88 2.39 21.46
CA ASN A 140 20.45 1.07 21.16
C ASN A 140 20.40 0.77 19.65
N ARG A 141 21.39 1.27 18.91
CA ARG A 141 21.48 1.12 17.46
C ARG A 141 21.40 -0.33 16.97
N LYS A 142 22.03 -1.26 17.68
CA LYS A 142 22.07 -2.68 17.27
C LYS A 142 20.68 -3.31 17.25
N ASN A 143 19.93 -3.15 18.34
CA ASN A 143 18.57 -3.68 18.46
C ASN A 143 17.59 -2.98 17.52
N THR A 144 17.78 -1.69 17.28
CA THR A 144 17.00 -0.92 16.29
C THR A 144 17.17 -1.52 14.89
N LEU A 145 18.40 -1.76 14.45
CA LEU A 145 18.66 -2.33 13.12
C LEU A 145 18.09 -3.75 12.99
N TYR A 146 18.24 -4.60 14.00
CA TYR A 146 17.65 -5.94 13.96
C TYR A 146 16.13 -5.89 13.93
N GLY A 147 15.50 -5.02 14.70
CA GLY A 147 14.05 -4.88 14.69
C GLY A 147 13.51 -4.44 13.32
N PHE A 148 14.15 -3.46 12.67
CA PHE A 148 13.79 -3.06 11.31
C PHE A 148 14.02 -4.18 10.30
N LEU A 149 15.15 -4.90 10.38
CA LEU A 149 15.45 -6.01 9.48
C LEU A 149 14.37 -7.10 9.55
N TYR A 150 14.00 -7.52 10.77
CA TYR A 150 12.96 -8.55 10.96
C TYR A 150 11.60 -8.06 10.48
N SER A 151 11.23 -6.81 10.75
CA SER A 151 9.98 -6.22 10.24
C SER A 151 9.93 -6.23 8.72
N THR A 152 11.01 -5.81 8.07
CA THR A 152 11.09 -5.78 6.59
C THR A 152 11.00 -7.18 6.00
N LEU A 153 11.67 -8.18 6.60
CA LEU A 153 11.58 -9.57 6.14
C LEU A 153 10.15 -10.10 6.24
N LEU A 154 9.45 -9.84 7.33
CA LEU A 154 8.06 -10.26 7.51
C LEU A 154 7.13 -9.57 6.50
N MET A 155 7.33 -8.28 6.21
CA MET A 155 6.57 -7.55 5.19
C MET A 155 6.81 -8.12 3.78
N VAL A 156 8.05 -8.44 3.43
CA VAL A 156 8.39 -9.05 2.13
C VAL A 156 7.74 -10.44 2.00
N MET A 157 7.76 -11.24 3.05
CA MET A 157 7.09 -12.54 3.08
C MET A 157 5.57 -12.38 2.90
N PHE A 158 4.96 -11.40 3.59
CA PHE A 158 3.55 -11.07 3.42
C PHE A 158 3.21 -10.72 1.97
N VAL A 159 3.98 -9.85 1.32
CA VAL A 159 3.76 -9.47 -0.08
C VAL A 159 3.87 -10.68 -1.01
N GLY A 160 4.82 -11.59 -0.75
CA GLY A 160 4.96 -12.85 -1.48
C GLY A 160 3.73 -13.75 -1.34
N CYS A 161 3.25 -13.94 -0.11
CA CYS A 161 2.04 -14.72 0.16
C CYS A 161 0.79 -14.08 -0.45
N GLN A 162 0.67 -12.74 -0.42
CA GLN A 162 -0.42 -12.03 -1.08
C GLN A 162 -0.41 -12.24 -2.60
N GLY A 163 0.78 -12.28 -3.22
CA GLY A 163 0.92 -12.60 -4.65
C GLY A 163 0.47 -14.03 -4.97
N LEU A 164 0.79 -15.00 -4.11
CA LEU A 164 0.32 -16.38 -4.23
C LEU A 164 -1.20 -16.46 -4.07
N GLU A 165 -1.78 -15.75 -3.10
CA GLU A 165 -3.21 -15.67 -2.86
C GLU A 165 -3.94 -15.15 -4.11
N TYR A 166 -3.44 -14.09 -4.75
CA TYR A 166 -4.01 -13.56 -6.00
C TYR A 166 -3.89 -14.54 -7.18
N LYS A 167 -2.80 -15.30 -7.24
CA LYS A 167 -2.61 -16.30 -8.29
C LYS A 167 -3.58 -17.50 -8.19
N PHE A 168 -3.91 -17.90 -6.96
CA PHE A 168 -4.77 -19.05 -6.68
C PHE A 168 -6.22 -18.66 -6.36
N ALA A 169 -6.55 -17.38 -6.38
CA ALA A 169 -7.91 -16.90 -6.17
C ALA A 169 -8.85 -17.50 -7.23
N PRO A 170 -10.01 -18.05 -6.82
CA PRO A 170 -10.98 -18.65 -7.75
C PRO A 170 -11.83 -17.61 -8.50
N PHE A 171 -11.53 -16.32 -8.32
CA PHE A 171 -12.22 -15.19 -8.97
C PHE A 171 -11.22 -14.09 -9.34
N THR A 172 -11.62 -13.20 -10.24
CA THR A 172 -10.83 -12.08 -10.74
C THR A 172 -11.43 -10.74 -10.33
N ILE A 173 -10.70 -9.64 -10.57
CA ILE A 173 -11.18 -8.28 -10.30
C ILE A 173 -12.43 -7.91 -11.11
N SER A 174 -12.63 -8.54 -12.27
CA SER A 174 -13.78 -8.32 -13.15
C SER A 174 -14.99 -9.19 -12.79
N ASP A 175 -14.85 -10.13 -11.86
CA ASP A 175 -15.93 -11.00 -11.43
C ASP A 175 -16.79 -10.30 -10.37
N SER A 176 -17.80 -9.59 -10.82
CA SER A 176 -18.78 -8.88 -10.00
C SER A 176 -18.20 -7.79 -9.08
N VAL A 177 -19.06 -7.14 -8.31
CA VAL A 177 -18.69 -6.15 -7.29
C VAL A 177 -17.86 -6.76 -6.17
N TYR A 178 -18.04 -8.05 -5.88
CA TYR A 178 -17.25 -8.76 -4.87
C TYR A 178 -15.77 -8.79 -5.25
N GLY A 179 -15.44 -9.24 -6.46
CA GLY A 179 -14.05 -9.25 -6.95
C GLY A 179 -13.46 -7.84 -7.02
N SER A 180 -14.20 -6.88 -7.56
CA SER A 180 -13.73 -5.49 -7.68
C SER A 180 -13.41 -4.85 -6.33
N THR A 181 -14.28 -4.97 -5.34
CA THR A 181 -14.05 -4.39 -4.00
C THR A 181 -12.98 -5.14 -3.23
N PHE A 182 -12.92 -6.47 -3.33
CA PHE A 182 -11.88 -7.28 -2.71
C PHE A 182 -10.49 -6.91 -3.21
N PHE A 183 -10.26 -6.98 -4.52
CA PHE A 183 -8.95 -6.69 -5.10
C PHE A 183 -8.55 -5.20 -4.98
N SER A 184 -9.51 -4.28 -5.00
CA SER A 184 -9.22 -2.86 -4.78
C SER A 184 -8.76 -2.59 -3.35
N ALA A 185 -9.46 -3.14 -2.35
CA ALA A 185 -9.11 -2.95 -0.94
C ALA A 185 -7.79 -3.62 -0.58
N THR A 186 -7.62 -4.89 -0.95
CA THR A 186 -6.39 -5.65 -0.66
C THR A 186 -5.20 -5.18 -1.49
N GLY A 187 -5.43 -4.75 -2.73
CA GLY A 187 -4.39 -4.19 -3.61
C GLY A 187 -3.87 -2.85 -3.11
N LEU A 188 -4.75 -1.95 -2.65
CA LEU A 188 -4.36 -0.70 -2.00
C LEU A 188 -3.54 -0.98 -0.73
N HIS A 189 -4.00 -1.91 0.12
CA HIS A 189 -3.26 -2.33 1.31
C HIS A 189 -1.89 -2.91 0.96
N GLY A 190 -1.82 -3.79 -0.04
CA GLY A 190 -0.56 -4.37 -0.51
C GLY A 190 0.43 -3.32 -1.04
N LEU A 191 -0.06 -2.31 -1.73
CA LEU A 191 0.75 -1.18 -2.19
C LEU A 191 1.34 -0.39 -1.01
N HIS A 192 0.56 -0.13 0.04
CA HIS A 192 1.04 0.49 1.28
C HIS A 192 2.12 -0.37 1.96
N MET A 193 1.94 -1.69 2.00
CA MET A 193 2.94 -2.61 2.57
C MET A 193 4.26 -2.60 1.79
N ILE A 194 4.22 -2.54 0.46
CA ILE A 194 5.42 -2.40 -0.37
C ILE A 194 6.13 -1.07 -0.10
N MET A 195 5.38 0.02 -0.02
CA MET A 195 5.96 1.34 0.28
C MET A 195 6.63 1.35 1.66
N LEU A 196 6.00 0.79 2.68
CA LEU A 196 6.57 0.69 4.03
C LEU A 196 7.82 -0.21 4.09
N ALA A 197 7.87 -1.27 3.28
CA ALA A 197 9.03 -2.17 3.25
C ALA A 197 10.26 -1.52 2.59
N VAL A 198 10.06 -0.52 1.73
CA VAL A 198 11.13 0.21 1.03
C VAL A 198 11.62 1.43 1.86
N MET A 199 10.78 2.00 2.70
CA MET A 199 11.12 3.13 3.58
C MET A 199 11.91 2.68 4.82
#